data_01b80372af29af22c7179ae7ea1edbaf
#
_entry.id   01b80372af29af22c7179ae7ea1edbaf
#
_cell.length_a   1.000
_cell.length_b   1.000
_cell.length_c   1.000
_cell.angle_alpha   90.00
_cell.angle_beta   90.00
_cell.angle_gamma   90.00
#
_symmetry.space_group_name_H-M   'P 1'
#
loop_
_entity.id
_entity.type
_entity.pdbx_description
1 polymer ?
#
loop_
_entity_poly.entity_id
_entity_poly.type
_entity_poly.pdbx_seq_one_letter_code
_entity_poly.pdbx_strand_id
1 'polypeptide(L)'
;MANNPEETTRTPTYDINSLILNRWSPRSMTGEELTDEMLMSLFEAARWAPSSYNNQPWRFIYAKRNTEHWERFFNLLVEGNKVWAKNAAALVVVIARKNFEFNEKPARTNQFDTGAAWENLALEASSIGLAVHGMQDAENGSSSF
;
A
#
# COMPACT_ATOMS: atom_id res chain seq x y z
N MET A 1 0.81 17.81 5.62
CA MET A 1 1.97 17.59 4.72
C MET A 1 3.00 16.80 5.48
N ALA A 2 3.34 15.60 5.04
CA ALA A 2 4.52 14.95 5.58
C ALA A 2 5.68 15.92 5.34
N ASN A 3 6.43 16.26 6.41
CA ASN A 3 7.71 16.95 6.23
C ASN A 3 8.44 16.20 5.14
N ASN A 4 8.72 16.89 4.05
CA ASN A 4 9.60 16.36 3.01
C ASN A 4 10.84 15.85 3.75
N PRO A 5 11.06 14.54 3.89
CA PRO A 5 12.24 14.09 4.57
C PRO A 5 13.39 14.69 3.79
N GLU A 6 14.37 15.20 4.50
CA GLU A 6 15.63 15.68 4.01
C GLU A 6 15.94 15.09 2.63
N GLU A 7 16.25 15.94 1.65
CA GLU A 7 16.69 15.51 0.31
C GLU A 7 17.43 14.21 0.47
N THR A 8 16.81 13.13 0.01
CA THR A 8 17.33 11.80 0.34
C THR A 8 18.76 11.75 -0.15
N THR A 9 19.69 11.47 0.74
CA THR A 9 21.12 11.27 0.43
C THR A 9 21.34 10.09 -0.52
N ARG A 10 20.28 9.56 -1.12
CA ARG A 10 20.29 8.47 -2.09
C ARG A 10 20.85 8.97 -3.40
N THR A 11 22.02 8.47 -3.76
CA THR A 11 22.65 8.77 -5.05
C THR A 11 22.49 7.55 -5.95
N PRO A 12 21.72 7.64 -7.03
CA PRO A 12 21.56 6.53 -7.96
C PRO A 12 22.83 6.34 -8.78
N THR A 13 23.18 5.10 -9.13
CA THR A 13 24.32 4.80 -10.01
C THR A 13 24.02 5.18 -11.47
N TYR A 14 22.77 5.07 -11.86
CA TYR A 14 22.26 5.44 -13.18
C TYR A 14 21.13 6.43 -13.01
N ASP A 15 20.96 7.33 -13.99
CA ASP A 15 19.86 8.30 -13.95
C ASP A 15 18.49 7.59 -14.03
N ILE A 16 17.64 7.85 -13.04
CA ILE A 16 16.28 7.31 -12.95
C ILE A 16 15.30 8.41 -12.56
N ASN A 17 14.00 8.15 -12.75
CA ASN A 17 12.97 9.09 -12.33
C ASN A 17 13.06 9.36 -10.83
N SER A 18 13.07 10.62 -10.44
CA SER A 18 13.17 11.07 -9.06
C SER A 18 12.03 10.57 -8.18
N LEU A 19 10.86 10.36 -8.75
CA LEU A 19 9.71 9.78 -8.03
C LEU A 19 10.03 8.39 -7.47
N ILE A 20 10.70 7.55 -8.26
CA ILE A 20 11.12 6.21 -7.83
C ILE A 20 12.20 6.31 -6.76
N LEU A 21 13.17 7.21 -6.96
CA LEU A 21 14.28 7.41 -6.02
C LEU A 21 13.80 7.91 -4.65
N ASN A 22 12.83 8.82 -4.65
CA ASN A 22 12.38 9.53 -3.46
C ASN A 22 11.28 8.80 -2.69
N ARG A 23 10.55 7.86 -3.33
CA ARG A 23 9.58 7.03 -2.62
C ARG A 23 10.29 6.19 -1.54
N TRP A 24 9.78 6.21 -0.34
CA TRP A 24 10.28 5.39 0.76
C TRP A 24 9.15 4.97 1.71
N SER A 25 9.44 4.10 2.66
CA SER A 25 8.47 3.56 3.63
C SER A 25 8.84 4.04 5.04
N PRO A 26 8.34 5.20 5.48
CA PRO A 26 8.62 5.74 6.81
C PRO A 26 7.89 4.95 7.90
N ARG A 27 8.45 4.97 9.12
CA ARG A 27 7.80 4.47 10.34
C ARG A 27 7.39 5.62 11.26
N SER A 28 7.03 6.76 10.67
CA SER A 28 6.53 7.93 11.37
C SER A 28 5.45 8.56 10.50
N MET A 29 4.26 8.70 11.06
CA MET A 29 3.10 9.31 10.40
C MET A 29 2.74 10.59 11.13
N THR A 30 2.38 11.64 10.37
CA THR A 30 2.10 12.99 10.91
C THR A 30 0.82 13.06 11.71
N GLY A 31 -0.11 12.15 11.48
CA GLY A 31 -1.45 12.21 12.06
C GLY A 31 -2.41 13.13 11.31
N GLU A 32 -2.01 13.71 10.19
CA GLU A 32 -2.91 14.48 9.33
C GLU A 32 -3.99 13.59 8.72
N GLU A 33 -5.16 14.17 8.50
CA GLU A 33 -6.27 13.46 7.88
C GLU A 33 -6.08 13.33 6.37
N LEU A 34 -6.57 12.23 5.83
CA LEU A 34 -6.60 11.95 4.40
C LEU A 34 -8.02 12.18 3.87
N THR A 35 -8.16 13.00 2.83
CA THR A 35 -9.46 13.17 2.17
C THR A 35 -9.86 11.91 1.40
N ASP A 36 -11.16 11.74 1.16
CA ASP A 36 -11.63 10.60 0.36
C ASP A 36 -11.12 10.68 -1.08
N GLU A 37 -11.03 11.87 -1.64
CA GLU A 37 -10.50 12.11 -2.99
C GLU A 37 -9.03 11.66 -3.09
N MET A 38 -8.18 12.04 -2.13
CA MET A 38 -6.79 11.61 -2.09
C MET A 38 -6.67 10.09 -1.97
N LEU A 39 -7.47 9.47 -1.09
CA LEU A 39 -7.44 8.01 -0.93
C LEU A 39 -7.91 7.29 -2.21
N MET A 40 -8.95 7.79 -2.86
CA MET A 40 -9.46 7.21 -4.10
C MET A 40 -8.48 7.38 -5.26
N SER A 41 -7.71 8.47 -5.34
CA SER A 41 -6.66 8.63 -6.36
C SER A 41 -5.57 7.56 -6.24
N LEU A 42 -5.24 7.12 -5.02
CA LEU A 42 -4.29 6.04 -4.81
C LEU A 42 -4.82 4.70 -5.37
N PHE A 43 -6.08 4.40 -5.13
CA PHE A 43 -6.70 3.18 -5.68
C PHE A 43 -6.89 3.27 -7.19
N GLU A 44 -7.16 4.46 -7.72
CA GLU A 44 -7.19 4.68 -9.17
C GLU A 44 -5.82 4.40 -9.79
N ALA A 45 -4.73 4.89 -9.22
CA ALA A 45 -3.38 4.59 -9.69
C ALA A 45 -3.09 3.07 -9.66
N ALA A 46 -3.47 2.39 -8.58
CA ALA A 46 -3.32 0.94 -8.45
C ALA A 46 -4.05 0.17 -9.57
N ARG A 47 -5.23 0.64 -9.97
CA ARG A 47 -6.06 0.02 -11.01
C ARG A 47 -5.38 -0.05 -12.38
N TRP A 48 -4.43 0.85 -12.65
CA TRP A 48 -3.69 0.92 -13.92
C TRP A 48 -2.46 0.00 -13.98
N ALA A 49 -2.23 -0.80 -12.96
CA ALA A 49 -1.15 -1.77 -12.99
C ALA A 49 -1.41 -2.87 -14.04
N PRO A 50 -0.36 -3.38 -14.70
CA PRO A 50 -0.50 -4.53 -15.59
C PRO A 50 -0.81 -5.79 -14.78
N SER A 51 -1.52 -6.73 -15.38
CA SER A 51 -1.76 -8.05 -14.82
C SER A 51 -1.91 -9.12 -15.89
N SER A 52 -1.61 -10.35 -15.54
CA SER A 52 -1.76 -11.49 -16.44
C SER A 52 -3.21 -11.62 -16.90
N TYR A 53 -3.43 -11.65 -18.22
CA TYR A 53 -4.76 -11.65 -18.83
C TYR A 53 -5.69 -10.53 -18.36
N ASN A 54 -5.12 -9.40 -17.93
CA ASN A 54 -5.86 -8.29 -17.31
C ASN A 54 -6.80 -8.74 -16.17
N ASN A 55 -6.37 -9.73 -15.40
CA ASN A 55 -7.16 -10.35 -14.34
C ASN A 55 -7.40 -9.41 -13.14
N GLN A 56 -6.52 -8.44 -12.92
CA GLN A 56 -6.64 -7.45 -11.85
C GLN A 56 -6.95 -8.12 -10.49
N PRO A 57 -6.05 -8.99 -9.98
CA PRO A 57 -6.35 -9.86 -8.84
C PRO A 57 -6.40 -9.13 -7.50
N TRP A 58 -5.96 -7.88 -7.45
CA TRP A 58 -5.92 -7.08 -6.25
C TRP A 58 -7.30 -6.68 -5.75
N ARG A 59 -7.45 -6.66 -4.44
CA ARG A 59 -8.58 -6.07 -3.72
C ARG A 59 -8.02 -5.25 -2.57
N PHE A 60 -8.59 -4.07 -2.36
CA PHE A 60 -8.22 -3.17 -1.28
C PHE A 60 -9.41 -3.00 -0.36
N ILE A 61 -9.22 -3.32 0.93
CA ILE A 61 -10.17 -3.05 1.98
C ILE A 61 -9.51 -2.06 2.92
N TYR A 62 -10.18 -1.00 3.29
CA TYR A 62 -9.57 0.06 4.06
C TYR A 62 -10.41 0.55 5.23
N ALA A 63 -9.75 1.13 6.22
CA ALA A 63 -10.36 1.90 7.28
C ALA A 63 -9.61 3.22 7.47
N LYS A 64 -10.33 4.33 7.49
CA LYS A 64 -9.77 5.63 7.86
C LYS A 64 -9.71 5.73 9.38
N ARG A 65 -8.71 6.43 9.89
CA ARG A 65 -8.60 6.74 11.31
C ARG A 65 -9.83 7.56 11.76
N ASN A 66 -10.22 7.37 13.01
CA ASN A 66 -11.41 7.98 13.61
C ASN A 66 -12.75 7.49 13.04
N THR A 67 -12.78 6.34 12.32
CA THR A 67 -14.00 5.68 11.88
C THR A 67 -14.28 4.42 12.72
N GLU A 68 -15.51 3.92 12.68
CA GLU A 68 -15.93 2.72 13.42
C GLU A 68 -15.13 1.45 13.09
N HIS A 69 -14.54 1.39 11.88
CA HIS A 69 -13.80 0.22 11.41
C HIS A 69 -12.32 0.25 11.78
N TRP A 70 -11.80 1.39 12.24
CA TRP A 70 -10.38 1.59 12.51
C TRP A 70 -9.79 0.54 13.46
N GLU A 71 -10.44 0.31 14.59
CA GLU A 71 -9.94 -0.62 15.61
C GLU A 71 -9.80 -2.05 15.09
N ARG A 72 -10.69 -2.49 14.19
CA ARG A 72 -10.60 -3.82 13.58
C ARG A 72 -9.33 -3.96 12.74
N PHE A 73 -9.00 -2.94 11.94
CA PHE A 73 -7.80 -2.93 11.11
C PHE A 73 -6.55 -2.77 11.96
N PHE A 74 -6.58 -1.89 12.95
CA PHE A 74 -5.46 -1.63 13.82
C PHE A 74 -5.07 -2.87 14.64
N ASN A 75 -6.03 -3.68 15.04
CA ASN A 75 -5.80 -4.92 15.78
C ASN A 75 -5.25 -6.07 14.92
N LEU A 76 -5.22 -5.94 13.59
CA LEU A 76 -4.50 -6.87 12.72
C LEU A 76 -2.97 -6.66 12.78
N LEU A 77 -2.52 -5.50 13.24
CA LEU A 77 -1.11 -5.16 13.27
C LEU A 77 -0.38 -5.83 14.44
N VAL A 78 0.84 -6.27 14.20
CA VAL A 78 1.76 -6.66 15.28
C VAL A 78 2.09 -5.46 16.16
N GLU A 79 2.36 -5.72 17.44
CA GLU A 79 2.62 -4.66 18.43
C GLU A 79 3.73 -3.69 18.00
N GLY A 80 4.81 -4.19 17.40
CA GLY A 80 5.89 -3.35 16.89
C GLY A 80 5.46 -2.34 15.80
N ASN A 81 4.44 -2.70 15.00
CA ASN A 81 3.90 -1.82 13.98
C ASN A 81 2.85 -0.84 14.54
N LYS A 82 2.09 -1.23 15.56
CA LYS A 82 1.10 -0.36 16.22
C LYS A 82 1.72 0.91 16.77
N VAL A 83 2.96 0.85 17.25
CA VAL A 83 3.68 1.99 17.85
C VAL A 83 3.70 3.21 16.94
N TRP A 84 3.93 3.02 15.65
CA TRP A 84 4.03 4.11 14.68
C TRP A 84 2.80 4.21 13.77
N ALA A 85 2.11 3.09 13.47
CA ALA A 85 0.95 3.08 12.60
C ALA A 85 -0.30 3.73 13.21
N LYS A 86 -0.35 3.91 14.54
CA LYS A 86 -1.47 4.59 15.23
C LYS A 86 -1.78 5.99 14.69
N ASN A 87 -0.78 6.66 14.11
CA ASN A 87 -0.93 7.98 13.52
C ASN A 87 -1.17 7.94 12.00
N ALA A 88 -1.26 6.76 11.37
CA ALA A 88 -1.62 6.68 9.97
C ALA A 88 -3.04 7.22 9.73
N ALA A 89 -3.27 7.87 8.60
CA ALA A 89 -4.58 8.39 8.23
C ALA A 89 -5.55 7.29 7.79
N ALA A 90 -5.01 6.22 7.18
CA ALA A 90 -5.76 5.04 6.77
C ALA A 90 -4.91 3.78 6.90
N LEU A 91 -5.57 2.65 7.15
CA LEU A 91 -5.01 1.31 7.07
C LEU A 91 -5.68 0.58 5.91
N VAL A 92 -4.89 -0.10 5.11
CA VAL A 92 -5.37 -0.80 3.91
C VAL A 92 -4.91 -2.24 3.96
N VAL A 93 -5.84 -3.18 3.84
CA VAL A 93 -5.55 -4.59 3.63
C VAL A 93 -5.50 -4.84 2.12
N VAL A 94 -4.37 -5.34 1.65
CA VAL A 94 -4.15 -5.68 0.25
C VAL A 94 -4.30 -7.18 0.07
N ILE A 95 -5.22 -7.58 -0.79
CA ILE A 95 -5.57 -8.98 -1.02
C ILE A 95 -5.23 -9.35 -2.47
N ALA A 96 -4.55 -10.47 -2.67
CA ALA A 96 -4.32 -11.07 -3.97
C ALA A 96 -5.26 -12.26 -4.18
N ARG A 97 -6.22 -12.13 -5.09
CA ARG A 97 -7.13 -13.23 -5.45
C ARG A 97 -6.34 -14.36 -6.12
N LYS A 98 -6.46 -15.58 -5.61
CA LYS A 98 -5.65 -16.72 -6.05
C LYS A 98 -6.01 -17.26 -7.43
N ASN A 99 -7.24 -17.06 -7.90
CA ASN A 99 -7.75 -17.62 -9.13
C ASN A 99 -8.12 -16.54 -10.15
N PHE A 100 -8.06 -16.88 -11.43
CA PHE A 100 -8.63 -16.06 -12.51
C PHE A 100 -10.15 -15.96 -12.34
N GLU A 101 -10.69 -14.75 -12.56
CA GLU A 101 -12.13 -14.50 -12.41
C GLU A 101 -12.96 -15.20 -13.49
N PHE A 102 -12.43 -15.29 -14.71
CA PHE A 102 -13.15 -15.80 -15.88
C PHE A 102 -13.25 -17.34 -15.95
N ASN A 103 -12.41 -18.10 -15.21
CA ASN A 103 -12.40 -19.57 -15.32
C ASN A 103 -12.06 -20.31 -14.02
N GLU A 104 -11.89 -19.58 -12.92
CA GLU A 104 -11.56 -20.06 -11.57
C GLU A 104 -10.26 -20.93 -11.50
N LYS A 105 -9.43 -20.93 -12.55
CA LYS A 105 -8.12 -21.61 -12.51
C LYS A 105 -7.10 -20.80 -11.73
N PRO A 106 -6.07 -21.43 -11.12
CA PRO A 106 -5.04 -20.73 -10.37
C PRO A 106 -4.32 -19.66 -11.19
N ALA A 107 -4.30 -18.44 -10.71
CA ALA A 107 -3.56 -17.30 -11.28
C ALA A 107 -2.19 -17.22 -10.60
N ARG A 108 -1.17 -17.86 -11.18
CA ARG A 108 0.18 -17.98 -10.60
C ARG A 108 0.87 -16.63 -10.37
N THR A 109 0.49 -15.60 -11.12
CA THR A 109 1.06 -14.25 -11.04
C THR A 109 0.32 -13.33 -10.06
N ASN A 110 -0.70 -13.81 -9.37
CA ASN A 110 -1.60 -12.98 -8.57
C ASN A 110 -0.88 -12.07 -7.57
N GLN A 111 0.14 -12.56 -6.89
CA GLN A 111 0.92 -11.77 -5.93
C GLN A 111 1.82 -10.76 -6.62
N PHE A 112 2.46 -11.16 -7.73
CA PHE A 112 3.28 -10.27 -8.56
C PHE A 112 2.46 -9.12 -9.13
N ASP A 113 1.29 -9.44 -9.70
CA ASP A 113 0.36 -8.47 -10.27
C ASP A 113 -0.17 -7.50 -9.18
N THR A 114 -0.48 -8.04 -8.00
CA THR A 114 -0.91 -7.24 -6.84
C THR A 114 0.21 -6.35 -6.31
N GLY A 115 1.46 -6.82 -6.32
CA GLY A 115 2.63 -6.02 -5.98
C GLY A 115 2.82 -4.84 -6.95
N ALA A 116 2.57 -5.04 -8.26
CA ALA A 116 2.59 -3.96 -9.24
C ALA A 116 1.51 -2.90 -8.94
N ALA A 117 0.30 -3.33 -8.58
CA ALA A 117 -0.77 -2.41 -8.18
C ALA A 117 -0.43 -1.64 -6.90
N TRP A 118 0.18 -2.31 -5.92
CA TRP A 118 0.64 -1.67 -4.70
C TRP A 118 1.73 -0.62 -4.97
N GLU A 119 2.69 -0.91 -5.86
CA GLU A 119 3.74 0.06 -6.21
C GLU A 119 3.18 1.28 -6.93
N ASN A 120 2.21 1.12 -7.86
CA ASN A 120 1.53 2.25 -8.47
C ASN A 120 0.87 3.15 -7.40
N LEU A 121 0.17 2.54 -6.43
CA LEU A 121 -0.42 3.24 -5.29
C LEU A 121 0.64 4.01 -4.50
N ALA A 122 1.77 3.40 -4.22
CA ALA A 122 2.84 3.99 -3.43
C ALA A 122 3.54 5.13 -4.16
N LEU A 123 3.72 5.03 -5.47
CA LEU A 123 4.27 6.09 -6.32
C LEU A 123 3.31 7.27 -6.41
N GLU A 124 2.01 7.04 -6.61
CA GLU A 124 1.00 8.09 -6.61
C GLU A 124 0.98 8.82 -5.26
N ALA A 125 0.97 8.08 -4.15
CA ALA A 125 1.07 8.66 -2.82
C ALA A 125 2.29 9.58 -2.69
N SER A 126 3.45 9.12 -3.12
CA SER A 126 4.69 9.91 -3.09
C SER A 126 4.59 11.18 -3.95
N SER A 127 3.93 11.11 -5.12
CA SER A 127 3.77 12.25 -6.02
C SER A 127 2.91 13.38 -5.44
N ILE A 128 1.96 13.03 -4.56
CA ILE A 128 1.06 14.00 -3.90
C ILE A 128 1.47 14.30 -2.45
N GLY A 129 2.71 13.94 -2.06
CA GLY A 129 3.27 14.26 -0.75
C GLY A 129 2.80 13.37 0.40
N LEU A 130 2.23 12.21 0.08
CA LEU A 130 1.87 11.18 1.06
C LEU A 130 2.96 10.11 1.16
N ALA A 131 2.93 9.35 2.24
CA ALA A 131 3.81 8.21 2.44
C ALA A 131 3.01 6.93 2.69
N VAL A 132 3.48 5.84 2.10
CA VAL A 132 2.90 4.50 2.26
C VAL A 132 3.95 3.53 2.78
N HIS A 133 3.59 2.70 3.73
CA HIS A 133 4.43 1.64 4.27
C HIS A 133 3.70 0.30 4.17
N GLY A 134 4.24 -0.62 3.37
CA GLY A 134 3.76 -2.00 3.31
C GLY A 134 4.25 -2.79 4.51
N MET A 135 3.35 -3.52 5.15
CA MET A 135 3.64 -4.39 6.29
C MET A 135 3.21 -5.81 5.94
N GLN A 136 4.00 -6.79 6.36
CA GLN A 136 3.50 -8.15 6.43
C GLN A 136 2.64 -8.25 7.68
N ASP A 137 1.43 -8.76 7.54
CA ASP A 137 0.59 -9.05 8.68
C ASP A 137 1.15 -10.28 9.41
N ALA A 138 1.14 -10.22 10.72
CA ALA A 138 1.68 -11.28 11.52
C ALA A 138 0.56 -12.07 12.19
N GLU A 139 0.82 -13.34 12.31
CA GLU A 139 0.31 -14.21 13.35
C GLU A 139 -1.19 -14.59 13.32
N ASN A 140 -1.75 -14.89 12.19
CA ASN A 140 -2.77 -15.94 12.20
C ASN A 140 -2.29 -17.08 11.31
N GLY A 141 -1.48 -17.92 11.91
CA GLY A 141 -0.88 -19.18 11.53
C GLY A 141 -1.39 -19.91 10.31
N SER A 142 -1.30 -19.30 9.15
CA SER A 142 -1.37 -20.01 7.89
C SER A 142 -0.48 -19.31 6.88
N SER A 143 0.83 -19.29 7.15
CA SER A 143 1.82 -19.15 6.10
C SER A 143 1.78 -20.41 5.26
N SER A 144 1.04 -20.40 4.23
CA SER A 144 1.23 -21.28 3.09
C SER A 144 1.48 -20.38 1.88
N PHE A 145 2.74 -19.96 1.77
CA PHE A 145 3.29 -19.53 0.48
C PHE A 145 3.53 -20.75 -0.40
#